data_23bac0dc470addc82c2a663935d087c4
#
_entry.id   23bac0dc470addc82c2a663935d087c4
#
_cell.length_a   1.000
_cell.length_b   1.000
_cell.length_c   1.000
_cell.angle_alpha   90.00
_cell.angle_beta   90.00
_cell.angle_gamma   90.00
#
_symmetry.space_group_name_H-M   'P 1'
#
loop_
_entity.id
_entity.type
_entity.pdbx_description
1 polymer ?
#
loop_
_entity_poly.entity_id
_entity_poly.type
_entity_poly.pdbx_seq_one_letter_code
_entity_poly.pdbx_strand_id
1 'polypeptide(L)'
;TVIKSKLISRRMFLLSAAKAVVMVGIIGRLVTLQINERTKYKTLSDKNRFREWKLAPERGVIKDFFDKEIASNEQVYQVHLIPENTKDVDRLFVRLKTILNITDKKLFFLKKVIKKQKPWEPIIVSDNITWSEFSRLNLFLHELEGVKPIVSVARMYPDNSSAHILGYVSQVSSKDLQTKKYLKDKHVPGMSIGKTGLERKLDEQIIGEVGFQRYEVNAFGKRIKQIQVNQGKVGKSFKTTLDFEVQKFTSELVKDKASSVCVMDIYNGDIVSLVSSP
;
A
#
# COMPACT_ATOMS: atom_id res chain seq x y z
N THR A 1 -59.27 -31.11 52.04
CA THR A 1 -58.70 -29.89 51.44
C THR A 1 -59.02 -29.88 49.94
N VAL A 2 -60.06 -29.11 49.56
CA VAL A 2 -60.52 -28.97 48.20
C VAL A 2 -59.52 -28.07 47.46
N ILE A 3 -58.79 -28.63 46.48
CA ILE A 3 -57.95 -27.85 45.57
C ILE A 3 -58.89 -27.09 44.67
N LYS A 4 -59.09 -25.79 44.91
CA LYS A 4 -59.75 -24.86 43.98
C LYS A 4 -58.97 -24.83 42.70
N SER A 5 -59.41 -25.55 41.65
CA SER A 5 -58.95 -25.35 40.30
C SER A 5 -59.27 -23.88 39.94
N LYS A 6 -58.23 -23.07 39.78
CA LYS A 6 -58.38 -21.70 39.26
C LYS A 6 -58.87 -21.81 37.81
N LEU A 7 -60.17 -21.60 37.62
CA LEU A 7 -60.80 -21.46 36.32
C LEU A 7 -60.08 -20.32 35.58
N ILE A 8 -59.31 -20.66 34.52
CA ILE A 8 -58.66 -19.73 33.65
C ILE A 8 -59.76 -18.86 33.00
N SER A 9 -59.80 -17.58 33.34
CA SER A 9 -60.81 -16.69 32.77
C SER A 9 -60.61 -16.57 31.24
N ARG A 10 -61.70 -16.42 30.46
CA ARG A 10 -61.60 -16.24 28.98
C ARG A 10 -60.63 -15.13 28.60
N ARG A 11 -60.51 -14.08 29.41
CA ARG A 11 -59.56 -12.99 29.21
C ARG A 11 -58.08 -13.44 29.38
N MET A 12 -57.79 -14.29 30.38
CA MET A 12 -56.44 -14.86 30.56
C MET A 12 -56.07 -15.79 29.42
N PHE A 13 -57.01 -16.58 28.90
CA PHE A 13 -56.77 -17.43 27.74
C PHE A 13 -56.44 -16.61 26.49
N LEU A 14 -57.21 -15.54 26.21
CA LEU A 14 -56.97 -14.66 25.07
C LEU A 14 -55.59 -13.95 25.18
N LEU A 15 -55.23 -13.45 26.38
CA LEU A 15 -53.95 -12.85 26.61
C LEU A 15 -52.77 -13.84 26.47
N SER A 16 -52.96 -15.07 26.93
CA SER A 16 -51.95 -16.13 26.78
C SER A 16 -51.81 -16.55 25.30
N ALA A 17 -52.89 -16.67 24.57
CA ALA A 17 -52.86 -16.97 23.14
C ALA A 17 -52.19 -15.86 22.33
N ALA A 18 -52.48 -14.59 22.62
CA ALA A 18 -51.83 -13.46 21.97
C ALA A 18 -50.29 -13.44 22.24
N LYS A 19 -49.87 -13.69 23.49
CA LYS A 19 -48.43 -13.83 23.83
C LYS A 19 -47.77 -15.00 23.11
N ALA A 20 -48.45 -16.16 23.01
CA ALA A 20 -47.95 -17.31 22.30
C ALA A 20 -47.74 -17.02 20.81
N VAL A 21 -48.67 -16.36 20.14
CA VAL A 21 -48.57 -15.96 18.72
C VAL A 21 -47.35 -15.00 18.52
N VAL A 22 -47.21 -14.00 19.37
CA VAL A 22 -46.06 -13.10 19.32
C VAL A 22 -44.74 -13.87 19.53
N MET A 23 -44.70 -14.80 20.50
CA MET A 23 -43.51 -15.60 20.77
C MET A 23 -43.17 -16.52 19.61
N VAL A 24 -44.12 -17.15 18.98
CA VAL A 24 -43.91 -17.98 17.77
C VAL A 24 -43.38 -17.11 16.61
N GLY A 25 -43.93 -15.91 16.44
CA GLY A 25 -43.40 -14.96 15.44
C GLY A 25 -41.93 -14.57 15.69
N ILE A 26 -41.58 -14.29 16.93
CA ILE A 26 -40.18 -13.96 17.32
C ILE A 26 -39.27 -15.17 17.08
N ILE A 27 -39.69 -16.37 17.49
CA ILE A 27 -38.91 -17.59 17.29
C ILE A 27 -38.72 -17.87 15.80
N GLY A 28 -39.77 -17.77 15.01
CA GLY A 28 -39.71 -17.92 13.55
C GLY A 28 -38.75 -16.92 12.91
N ARG A 29 -38.76 -15.65 13.35
CA ARG A 29 -37.82 -14.63 12.88
C ARG A 29 -36.41 -14.91 13.31
N LEU A 30 -36.16 -15.37 14.53
CA LEU A 30 -34.85 -15.80 15.03
C LEU A 30 -34.27 -16.96 14.22
N VAL A 31 -35.09 -17.97 13.94
CA VAL A 31 -34.71 -19.10 13.09
C VAL A 31 -34.32 -18.62 11.69
N THR A 32 -35.11 -17.75 11.09
CA THR A 32 -34.79 -17.18 9.77
C THR A 32 -33.46 -16.43 9.78
N LEU A 33 -33.23 -15.58 10.77
CA LEU A 33 -31.98 -14.80 10.90
C LEU A 33 -30.75 -15.69 11.19
N GLN A 34 -30.90 -16.71 12.04
CA GLN A 34 -29.78 -17.52 12.49
C GLN A 34 -29.45 -18.67 11.55
N ILE A 35 -30.43 -19.20 10.82
CA ILE A 35 -30.25 -20.35 9.92
C ILE A 35 -30.18 -19.88 8.46
N ASN A 36 -31.24 -19.28 7.95
CA ASN A 36 -31.35 -18.95 6.53
C ASN A 36 -30.48 -17.78 6.11
N GLU A 37 -30.36 -16.75 6.97
CA GLU A 37 -29.59 -15.54 6.66
C GLU A 37 -28.23 -15.48 7.38
N ARG A 38 -27.80 -16.59 8.02
CA ARG A 38 -26.56 -16.67 8.80
C ARG A 38 -25.33 -16.21 8.03
N THR A 39 -25.15 -16.70 6.82
CA THR A 39 -23.99 -16.38 5.96
C THR A 39 -23.95 -14.90 5.61
N LYS A 40 -25.10 -14.31 5.30
CA LYS A 40 -25.23 -12.88 4.99
C LYS A 40 -24.84 -12.01 6.18
N TYR A 41 -25.40 -12.26 7.36
CA TYR A 41 -25.11 -11.45 8.54
C TYR A 41 -23.71 -11.69 9.08
N LYS A 42 -23.18 -12.93 8.98
CA LYS A 42 -21.79 -13.22 9.29
C LYS A 42 -20.83 -12.43 8.38
N THR A 43 -21.06 -12.42 7.06
CA THR A 43 -20.26 -11.65 6.11
C THR A 43 -20.30 -10.15 6.39
N LEU A 44 -21.48 -9.60 6.75
CA LEU A 44 -21.61 -8.20 7.13
C LEU A 44 -20.87 -7.87 8.43
N SER A 45 -20.97 -8.75 9.43
CA SER A 45 -20.23 -8.64 10.69
C SER A 45 -18.73 -8.69 10.46
N ASP A 46 -18.27 -9.66 9.66
CA ASP A 46 -16.85 -9.82 9.34
C ASP A 46 -16.31 -8.61 8.57
N LYS A 47 -17.05 -8.04 7.63
CA LYS A 47 -16.69 -6.80 6.92
C LYS A 47 -16.54 -5.59 7.86
N ASN A 48 -17.36 -5.52 8.92
CA ASN A 48 -17.25 -4.46 9.91
C ASN A 48 -16.12 -4.70 10.91
N ARG A 49 -15.84 -5.97 11.24
CA ARG A 49 -14.84 -6.38 12.22
C ARG A 49 -13.42 -6.39 11.65
N PHE A 50 -13.27 -6.73 10.36
CA PHE A 50 -11.97 -6.87 9.72
C PHE A 50 -11.73 -5.79 8.67
N ARG A 51 -10.52 -5.26 8.66
CA ARG A 51 -10.03 -4.37 7.60
C ARG A 51 -8.79 -4.94 6.97
N GLU A 52 -8.75 -4.86 5.65
CA GLU A 52 -7.59 -5.25 4.87
C GLU A 52 -6.85 -4.01 4.40
N TRP A 53 -5.54 -4.02 4.60
CA TRP A 53 -4.62 -3.08 3.97
C TRP A 53 -3.77 -3.80 2.97
N LYS A 54 -3.80 -3.28 1.76
CA LYS A 54 -2.94 -3.79 0.70
C LYS A 54 -1.49 -3.40 0.99
N LEU A 55 -0.58 -4.33 0.73
CA LEU A 55 0.87 -4.13 0.78
C LEU A 55 1.38 -4.02 -0.65
N ALA A 56 2.18 -2.99 -0.92
CA ALA A 56 2.85 -2.88 -2.20
C ALA A 56 3.85 -4.03 -2.35
N PRO A 57 3.82 -4.75 -3.48
CA PRO A 57 4.78 -5.82 -3.73
C PRO A 57 6.16 -5.22 -4.06
N GLU A 58 7.21 -6.01 -3.85
CA GLU A 58 8.53 -5.67 -4.34
C GLU A 58 8.59 -5.82 -5.85
N ARG A 59 9.18 -4.83 -6.52
CA ARG A 59 9.39 -4.88 -7.98
C ARG A 59 10.47 -5.90 -8.33
N GLY A 60 10.32 -6.59 -9.46
CA GLY A 60 11.36 -7.44 -10.01
C GLY A 60 12.62 -6.66 -10.37
N VAL A 61 13.74 -7.30 -10.30
CA VAL A 61 15.05 -6.71 -10.61
C VAL A 61 15.30 -6.77 -12.13
N ILE A 62 15.99 -5.76 -12.68
CA ILE A 62 16.49 -5.81 -14.06
C ILE A 62 18.00 -6.01 -13.99
N LYS A 63 18.48 -7.02 -14.68
CA LYS A 63 19.89 -7.43 -14.72
C LYS A 63 20.46 -7.22 -16.09
N ASP A 64 21.77 -7.03 -16.15
CA ASP A 64 22.54 -7.05 -17.37
C ASP A 64 22.82 -8.49 -17.89
N PHE A 65 23.62 -8.62 -18.93
CA PHE A 65 23.98 -9.91 -19.51
C PHE A 65 24.81 -10.79 -18.53
N PHE A 66 25.56 -10.20 -17.63
CA PHE A 66 26.39 -10.89 -16.63
C PHE A 66 25.72 -11.04 -15.25
N ASP A 67 24.39 -10.88 -15.18
CA ASP A 67 23.59 -10.96 -13.96
C ASP A 67 23.85 -9.82 -12.95
N LYS A 68 24.54 -8.74 -13.34
CA LYS A 68 24.71 -7.53 -12.54
C LYS A 68 23.39 -6.75 -12.52
N GLU A 69 22.99 -6.27 -11.36
CA GLU A 69 21.76 -5.51 -11.21
C GLU A 69 21.92 -4.09 -11.74
N ILE A 70 21.15 -3.73 -12.76
CA ILE A 70 21.09 -2.38 -13.36
C ILE A 70 19.86 -1.59 -12.91
N ALA A 71 18.84 -2.27 -12.41
CA ALA A 71 17.75 -1.67 -11.64
C ALA A 71 17.35 -2.62 -10.52
N SER A 72 17.62 -2.22 -9.30
CA SER A 72 17.41 -3.00 -8.07
C SER A 72 16.44 -2.31 -7.12
N ASN A 73 16.27 -2.90 -5.95
CA ASN A 73 15.44 -2.36 -4.88
C ASN A 73 16.33 -2.09 -3.68
N GLU A 74 16.23 -0.90 -3.11
CA GLU A 74 16.96 -0.51 -1.92
C GLU A 74 16.00 -0.25 -0.77
N GLN A 75 16.43 -0.63 0.43
CA GLN A 75 15.69 -0.37 1.65
C GLN A 75 15.76 1.12 2.00
N VAL A 76 14.61 1.76 2.13
CA VAL A 76 14.48 3.16 2.50
C VAL A 76 13.61 3.31 3.74
N TYR A 77 13.86 4.37 4.48
CA TYR A 77 13.11 4.69 5.68
C TYR A 77 12.09 5.77 5.37
N GLN A 78 10.82 5.48 5.67
CA GLN A 78 9.69 6.37 5.44
C GLN A 78 9.03 6.77 6.75
N VAL A 79 8.39 7.92 6.75
CA VAL A 79 7.61 8.40 7.88
C VAL A 79 6.15 8.53 7.43
N HIS A 80 5.30 7.75 8.05
CA HIS A 80 3.87 7.77 7.81
C HIS A 80 3.16 8.44 8.99
N LEU A 81 2.12 9.21 8.69
CA LEU A 81 1.22 9.82 9.65
C LEU A 81 -0.17 9.21 9.49
N ILE A 82 -0.78 8.77 10.59
CA ILE A 82 -2.18 8.35 10.64
C ILE A 82 -2.95 9.45 11.37
N PRO A 83 -3.72 10.30 10.66
CA PRO A 83 -4.37 11.47 11.25
C PRO A 83 -5.32 11.14 12.42
N GLU A 84 -6.04 10.01 12.34
CA GLU A 84 -6.96 9.53 13.38
C GLU A 84 -6.28 9.37 14.76
N ASN A 85 -5.00 9.04 14.78
CA ASN A 85 -4.23 8.81 16.00
C ASN A 85 -3.54 10.08 16.52
N THR A 86 -3.77 11.24 15.90
CA THR A 86 -3.11 12.50 16.23
C THR A 86 -4.13 13.46 16.82
N LYS A 87 -3.91 13.93 18.05
CA LYS A 87 -4.79 14.89 18.72
C LYS A 87 -4.62 16.32 18.18
N ASP A 88 -3.37 16.72 17.95
CA ASP A 88 -3.00 18.06 17.49
C ASP A 88 -1.98 17.98 16.36
N VAL A 89 -2.46 18.15 15.13
CA VAL A 89 -1.64 18.08 13.91
C VAL A 89 -0.66 19.24 13.82
N ASP A 90 -1.03 20.42 14.31
CA ASP A 90 -0.17 21.61 14.22
C ASP A 90 1.04 21.49 15.14
N ARG A 91 0.83 21.06 16.38
CA ARG A 91 1.91 20.78 17.33
C ARG A 91 2.82 19.66 16.84
N LEU A 92 2.25 18.60 16.28
CA LEU A 92 2.99 17.49 15.68
C LEU A 92 3.91 17.99 14.55
N PHE A 93 3.40 18.85 13.67
CA PHE A 93 4.18 19.36 12.54
C PHE A 93 5.34 20.25 12.98
N VAL A 94 5.18 21.03 14.04
CA VAL A 94 6.30 21.80 14.62
C VAL A 94 7.41 20.85 15.10
N ARG A 95 7.05 19.76 15.79
CA ARG A 95 8.02 18.75 16.26
C ARG A 95 8.68 18.01 15.08
N LEU A 96 7.90 17.56 14.08
CA LEU A 96 8.44 16.90 12.89
C LEU A 96 9.38 17.80 12.09
N LYS A 97 9.10 19.10 12.01
CA LYS A 97 9.99 20.07 11.36
C LYS A 97 11.36 20.12 12.02
N THR A 98 11.40 20.06 13.35
CA THR A 98 12.65 20.08 14.12
C THR A 98 13.47 18.78 13.95
N ILE A 99 12.78 17.62 13.84
CA ILE A 99 13.45 16.30 13.77
C ILE A 99 13.92 15.98 12.35
N LEU A 100 13.10 16.29 11.33
CA LEU A 100 13.27 15.84 9.93
C LEU A 100 13.60 16.98 8.95
N ASN A 101 13.84 18.21 9.42
CA ASN A 101 14.12 19.38 8.57
C ASN A 101 13.12 19.58 7.41
N ILE A 102 11.83 19.32 7.66
CA ILE A 102 10.79 19.43 6.64
C ILE A 102 10.53 20.90 6.30
N THR A 103 10.43 21.22 5.00
CA THR A 103 10.13 22.57 4.54
C THR A 103 8.68 22.98 4.80
N ASP A 104 8.45 24.28 5.05
CA ASP A 104 7.10 24.79 5.29
C ASP A 104 6.14 24.55 4.12
N LYS A 105 6.65 24.57 2.88
CA LYS A 105 5.87 24.22 1.67
C LYS A 105 5.34 22.79 1.74
N LYS A 106 6.17 21.83 2.18
CA LYS A 106 5.78 20.42 2.33
C LYS A 106 4.75 20.24 3.44
N LEU A 107 4.92 20.94 4.57
CA LEU A 107 3.94 20.92 5.66
C LEU A 107 2.58 21.48 5.25
N PHE A 108 2.55 22.57 4.50
CA PHE A 108 1.31 23.15 3.96
C PHE A 108 0.61 22.16 3.01
N PHE A 109 1.37 21.49 2.14
CA PHE A 109 0.82 20.46 1.27
C PHE A 109 0.24 19.28 2.07
N LEU A 110 0.95 18.80 3.09
CA LEU A 110 0.49 17.73 3.97
C LEU A 110 -0.82 18.08 4.68
N LYS A 111 -0.97 19.33 5.16
CA LYS A 111 -2.24 19.81 5.74
C LYS A 111 -3.42 19.73 4.75
N LYS A 112 -3.18 20.02 3.47
CA LYS A 112 -4.21 19.87 2.43
C LYS A 112 -4.56 18.40 2.17
N VAL A 113 -3.56 17.52 2.18
CA VAL A 113 -3.75 16.08 1.98
C VAL A 113 -4.56 15.49 3.13
N ILE A 114 -4.24 15.83 4.40
CA ILE A 114 -4.97 15.39 5.59
C ILE A 114 -6.46 15.72 5.51
N LYS A 115 -6.81 16.92 4.99
CA LYS A 115 -8.21 17.34 4.86
C LYS A 115 -9.00 16.58 3.78
N LYS A 116 -8.30 15.97 2.81
CA LYS A 116 -8.92 15.27 1.66
C LYS A 116 -8.97 13.76 1.82
N GLN A 117 -8.06 13.19 2.58
CA GLN A 117 -7.98 11.74 2.81
C GLN A 117 -8.81 11.31 4.02
N LYS A 118 -9.10 10.01 4.07
CA LYS A 118 -9.79 9.43 5.21
C LYS A 118 -8.88 9.42 6.43
N PRO A 119 -9.39 9.71 7.65
CA PRO A 119 -8.55 9.87 8.84
C PRO A 119 -7.68 8.65 9.20
N TRP A 120 -8.12 7.46 8.83
CA TRP A 120 -7.38 6.20 9.10
C TRP A 120 -6.38 5.81 8.03
N GLU A 121 -6.38 6.49 6.87
CA GLU A 121 -5.41 6.22 5.80
C GLU A 121 -4.07 6.84 6.15
N PRO A 122 -2.97 6.06 6.07
CA PRO A 122 -1.63 6.59 6.33
C PRO A 122 -1.22 7.57 5.23
N ILE A 123 -0.67 8.70 5.63
CA ILE A 123 -0.12 9.73 4.76
C ILE A 123 1.40 9.69 4.84
N ILE A 124 2.08 9.67 3.71
CA ILE A 124 3.55 9.71 3.66
C ILE A 124 4.01 11.14 3.93
N VAL A 125 4.64 11.34 5.08
CA VAL A 125 5.25 12.63 5.48
C VAL A 125 6.61 12.79 4.81
N SER A 126 7.43 11.75 4.82
CA SER A 126 8.70 11.68 4.10
C SER A 126 8.90 10.27 3.55
N ASP A 127 9.30 10.18 2.32
CA ASP A 127 9.47 8.94 1.55
C ASP A 127 10.92 8.42 1.55
N ASN A 128 11.87 9.26 1.92
CA ASN A 128 13.27 8.89 2.05
C ASN A 128 13.92 9.74 3.14
N ILE A 129 14.20 9.13 4.29
CA ILE A 129 14.96 9.72 5.37
C ILE A 129 16.21 8.89 5.64
N THR A 130 17.25 9.54 6.12
CA THR A 130 18.49 8.88 6.47
C THR A 130 18.32 7.99 7.71
N TRP A 131 19.19 6.99 7.87
CA TRP A 131 19.20 6.16 9.08
C TRP A 131 19.32 6.98 10.37
N SER A 132 20.10 8.07 10.35
CA SER A 132 20.24 8.97 11.48
C SER A 132 18.93 9.65 11.85
N GLU A 133 18.19 10.16 10.86
CA GLU A 133 16.87 10.78 11.06
C GLU A 133 15.84 9.75 11.53
N PHE A 134 15.87 8.54 10.95
CA PHE A 134 15.01 7.43 11.36
C PHE A 134 15.25 7.02 12.81
N SER A 135 16.51 6.89 13.21
CA SER A 135 16.88 6.56 14.60
C SER A 135 16.46 7.67 15.56
N ARG A 136 16.70 8.94 15.19
CA ARG A 136 16.27 10.10 15.99
C ARG A 136 14.75 10.15 16.13
N LEU A 137 14.00 9.88 15.05
CA LEU A 137 12.54 9.82 15.09
C LEU A 137 12.05 8.75 16.06
N ASN A 138 12.68 7.57 16.07
CA ASN A 138 12.32 6.48 16.98
C ASN A 138 12.55 6.82 18.44
N LEU A 139 13.59 7.59 18.77
CA LEU A 139 13.82 8.07 20.15
C LEU A 139 12.67 8.95 20.68
N PHE A 140 12.11 9.79 19.81
CA PHE A 140 11.03 10.72 20.17
C PHE A 140 9.63 10.20 19.80
N LEU A 141 9.50 8.94 19.41
CA LEU A 141 8.23 8.39 18.91
C LEU A 141 7.10 8.46 19.96
N HIS A 142 7.42 8.40 21.25
CA HIS A 142 6.48 8.53 22.36
C HIS A 142 5.80 9.91 22.45
N GLU A 143 6.43 10.97 21.89
CA GLU A 143 5.88 12.32 21.78
C GLU A 143 5.11 12.58 20.47
N LEU A 144 5.26 11.67 19.48
CA LEU A 144 4.77 11.84 18.12
C LEU A 144 3.53 10.97 17.88
N GLU A 145 2.41 11.37 18.48
CA GLU A 145 1.14 10.63 18.33
C GLU A 145 0.74 10.51 16.86
N GLY A 146 0.46 9.29 16.40
CA GLY A 146 0.03 9.00 15.04
C GLY A 146 1.15 8.85 14.01
N VAL A 147 2.40 9.15 14.36
CA VAL A 147 3.56 8.95 13.49
C VAL A 147 4.03 7.50 13.55
N LYS A 148 4.32 6.93 12.38
CA LYS A 148 4.87 5.58 12.24
C LYS A 148 6.08 5.61 11.31
N PRO A 149 7.30 5.41 11.84
CA PRO A 149 8.45 5.10 11.01
C PRO A 149 8.25 3.72 10.39
N ILE A 150 8.47 3.61 9.10
CA ILE A 150 8.30 2.38 8.30
C ILE A 150 9.54 2.16 7.46
N VAL A 151 9.98 0.93 7.43
CA VAL A 151 10.97 0.48 6.46
C VAL A 151 10.22 0.10 5.19
N SER A 152 10.59 0.70 4.09
CA SER A 152 9.99 0.51 2.77
C SER A 152 11.07 0.17 1.74
N VAL A 153 10.68 -0.01 0.51
CA VAL A 153 11.56 -0.34 -0.60
C VAL A 153 11.40 0.71 -1.70
N ALA A 154 12.53 1.30 -2.13
CA ALA A 154 12.57 2.22 -3.26
C ALA A 154 13.34 1.60 -4.43
N ARG A 155 13.00 2.02 -5.65
CA ARG A 155 13.72 1.62 -6.84
C ARG A 155 15.06 2.34 -6.90
N MET A 156 16.13 1.60 -7.11
CA MET A 156 17.48 2.10 -7.21
C MET A 156 18.08 1.80 -8.60
N TYR A 157 18.82 2.75 -9.11
CA TYR A 157 19.61 2.62 -10.34
C TYR A 157 21.05 2.91 -9.97
N PRO A 158 21.95 1.89 -9.98
CA PRO A 158 23.34 2.04 -9.53
C PRO A 158 24.13 3.07 -10.33
N ASP A 159 23.75 3.29 -11.58
CA ASP A 159 24.41 4.23 -12.49
C ASP A 159 23.41 4.88 -13.46
N ASN A 160 23.71 6.09 -13.90
CA ASN A 160 22.85 6.85 -14.79
C ASN A 160 23.08 6.56 -16.28
N SER A 161 24.10 5.79 -16.65
CA SER A 161 24.46 5.47 -18.04
C SER A 161 23.34 4.80 -18.82
N SER A 162 22.49 4.06 -18.15
CA SER A 162 21.35 3.35 -18.75
C SER A 162 20.00 4.06 -18.57
N ALA A 163 19.99 5.30 -18.08
CA ALA A 163 18.75 6.00 -17.68
C ALA A 163 17.72 6.10 -18.81
N HIS A 164 18.14 6.36 -20.04
CA HIS A 164 17.22 6.48 -21.20
C HIS A 164 16.65 5.15 -21.65
N ILE A 165 17.34 4.01 -21.40
CA ILE A 165 16.87 2.66 -21.71
C ILE A 165 15.94 2.18 -20.60
N LEU A 166 16.42 2.23 -19.35
CA LEU A 166 15.66 1.76 -18.19
C LEU A 166 14.45 2.64 -17.92
N GLY A 167 14.60 3.95 -18.09
CA GLY A 167 13.62 4.92 -17.68
C GLY A 167 13.62 5.14 -16.16
N TYR A 168 12.48 5.50 -15.61
CA TYR A 168 12.33 5.76 -14.18
C TYR A 168 10.96 5.35 -13.67
N VAL A 169 10.86 5.19 -12.35
CA VAL A 169 9.60 4.97 -11.65
C VAL A 169 9.16 6.23 -10.91
N SER A 170 7.87 6.41 -10.78
CA SER A 170 7.27 7.48 -9.99
C SER A 170 5.94 7.02 -9.40
N GLN A 171 5.46 7.72 -8.38
CA GLN A 171 4.19 7.40 -7.74
C GLN A 171 3.03 7.39 -8.75
N VAL A 172 2.06 6.51 -8.49
CA VAL A 172 0.84 6.38 -9.31
C VAL A 172 0.03 7.66 -9.25
N SER A 173 -0.25 8.24 -10.41
CA SER A 173 -1.13 9.40 -10.53
C SER A 173 -2.57 8.98 -10.86
N SER A 174 -3.54 9.89 -10.64
CA SER A 174 -4.94 9.63 -11.01
C SER A 174 -5.12 9.33 -12.49
N LYS A 175 -4.28 9.91 -13.36
CA LYS A 175 -4.27 9.65 -14.80
C LYS A 175 -3.81 8.21 -15.11
N ASP A 176 -2.83 7.70 -14.39
CA ASP A 176 -2.35 6.33 -14.56
C ASP A 176 -3.42 5.30 -14.21
N LEU A 177 -4.19 5.55 -13.14
CA LEU A 177 -5.31 4.69 -12.74
C LEU A 177 -6.42 4.63 -13.79
N GLN A 178 -6.61 5.69 -14.56
CA GLN A 178 -7.60 5.71 -15.64
C GLN A 178 -7.11 4.98 -16.90
N THR A 179 -5.82 5.10 -17.20
CA THR A 179 -5.22 4.57 -18.43
C THR A 179 -4.77 3.11 -18.32
N LYS A 180 -4.24 2.71 -17.18
CA LYS A 180 -3.67 1.37 -16.97
C LYS A 180 -4.66 0.47 -16.22
N LYS A 181 -5.38 -0.39 -16.96
CA LYS A 181 -6.43 -1.26 -16.39
C LYS A 181 -5.93 -2.19 -15.28
N TYR A 182 -4.71 -2.74 -15.42
CA TYR A 182 -4.11 -3.66 -14.44
C TYR A 182 -3.85 -3.02 -13.07
N LEU A 183 -3.77 -1.67 -12.99
CA LEU A 183 -3.58 -0.96 -11.73
C LEU A 183 -4.84 -0.90 -10.87
N LYS A 184 -6.04 -1.08 -11.43
CA LYS A 184 -7.30 -0.95 -10.67
C LYS A 184 -7.33 -1.89 -9.46
N ASP A 185 -6.87 -3.13 -9.64
CA ASP A 185 -6.86 -4.15 -8.59
C ASP A 185 -5.56 -4.17 -7.78
N LYS A 186 -4.45 -3.75 -8.40
CA LYS A 186 -3.10 -3.78 -7.81
C LYS A 186 -2.69 -2.46 -7.15
N HIS A 187 -3.50 -1.42 -7.23
CA HIS A 187 -3.13 -0.12 -6.67
C HIS A 187 -3.06 -0.14 -5.14
N VAL A 188 -1.94 0.36 -4.63
CA VAL A 188 -1.69 0.62 -3.21
C VAL A 188 -1.22 2.07 -3.08
N PRO A 189 -1.72 2.83 -2.09
CA PRO A 189 -1.23 4.20 -1.84
C PRO A 189 0.29 4.24 -1.68
N GLY A 190 0.94 5.18 -2.37
CA GLY A 190 2.40 5.31 -2.35
C GLY A 190 3.16 4.36 -3.29
N MET A 191 2.47 3.48 -4.00
CA MET A 191 3.06 2.57 -4.96
C MET A 191 3.65 3.33 -6.15
N SER A 192 4.82 2.88 -6.63
CA SER A 192 5.49 3.43 -7.80
C SER A 192 5.29 2.55 -9.04
N ILE A 193 5.20 3.19 -10.21
CA ILE A 193 5.07 2.56 -11.53
C ILE A 193 6.10 3.09 -12.49
N GLY A 194 6.44 2.30 -13.50
CA GLY A 194 7.31 2.72 -14.60
C GLY A 194 6.65 3.78 -15.47
N LYS A 195 7.36 4.90 -15.68
CA LYS A 195 6.89 6.04 -16.49
C LYS A 195 7.46 6.05 -17.90
N THR A 196 8.69 5.63 -18.06
CA THR A 196 9.41 5.59 -19.35
C THR A 196 10.24 4.32 -19.49
N GLY A 197 10.83 4.07 -20.64
CA GLY A 197 11.78 3.01 -20.91
C GLY A 197 11.27 1.59 -20.63
N LEU A 198 12.18 0.72 -20.27
CA LEU A 198 11.92 -0.67 -19.92
C LEU A 198 11.03 -0.80 -18.68
N GLU A 199 11.22 0.10 -17.68
CA GLU A 199 10.37 0.15 -16.49
C GLU A 199 8.89 0.30 -16.84
N ARG A 200 8.57 1.13 -17.86
CA ARG A 200 7.20 1.29 -18.35
C ARG A 200 6.73 0.09 -19.18
N LYS A 201 7.59 -0.41 -20.06
CA LYS A 201 7.21 -1.48 -20.98
C LYS A 201 6.93 -2.81 -20.27
N LEU A 202 7.74 -3.09 -19.25
CA LEU A 202 7.66 -4.33 -18.47
C LEU A 202 6.87 -4.16 -17.15
N ASP A 203 6.28 -2.98 -16.90
CA ASP A 203 5.69 -2.59 -15.61
C ASP A 203 4.71 -3.64 -15.05
N GLU A 204 3.80 -4.16 -15.88
CA GLU A 204 2.79 -5.13 -15.46
C GLU A 204 3.39 -6.45 -14.93
N GLN A 205 4.55 -6.85 -15.45
CA GLN A 205 5.24 -8.08 -15.05
C GLN A 205 6.22 -7.84 -13.89
N ILE A 206 6.87 -6.67 -13.89
CA ILE A 206 7.85 -6.29 -12.85
C ILE A 206 7.17 -5.94 -11.53
N ILE A 207 5.94 -5.44 -11.55
CA ILE A 207 5.26 -4.89 -10.37
C ILE A 207 4.90 -5.95 -9.31
N GLY A 208 4.76 -7.22 -9.70
CA GLY A 208 4.41 -8.30 -8.78
C GLY A 208 2.92 -8.38 -8.43
N GLU A 209 2.62 -9.17 -7.40
CA GLU A 209 1.27 -9.35 -6.87
C GLU A 209 1.14 -8.68 -5.51
N VAL A 210 0.10 -7.88 -5.33
CA VAL A 210 -0.17 -7.12 -4.10
C VAL A 210 -0.42 -8.06 -2.92
N GLY A 211 0.27 -7.82 -1.83
CA GLY A 211 0.01 -8.45 -0.55
C GLY A 211 -1.13 -7.77 0.20
N PHE A 212 -1.49 -8.34 1.35
CA PHE A 212 -2.44 -7.73 2.26
C PHE A 212 -2.14 -8.06 3.72
N GLN A 213 -2.53 -7.13 4.58
CA GLN A 213 -2.56 -7.34 6.03
C GLN A 213 -3.99 -7.18 6.51
N ARG A 214 -4.52 -8.18 7.21
CA ARG A 214 -5.85 -8.16 7.79
C ARG A 214 -5.78 -7.88 9.27
N TYR A 215 -6.49 -6.85 9.70
CA TYR A 215 -6.59 -6.45 11.10
C TYR A 215 -8.02 -6.55 11.60
N GLU A 216 -8.16 -6.96 12.86
CA GLU A 216 -9.38 -6.78 13.62
C GLU A 216 -9.46 -5.32 14.09
N VAL A 217 -10.61 -4.70 13.89
CA VAL A 217 -10.87 -3.33 14.32
C VAL A 217 -12.04 -3.28 15.29
N ASN A 218 -12.03 -2.28 16.19
CA ASN A 218 -13.18 -1.99 17.06
C ASN A 218 -14.28 -1.25 16.31
N ALA A 219 -15.40 -0.93 17.01
CA ALA A 219 -16.52 -0.18 16.46
C ALA A 219 -16.15 1.22 15.91
N PHE A 220 -15.04 1.78 16.36
CA PHE A 220 -14.49 3.07 15.91
C PHE A 220 -13.49 2.94 14.77
N GLY A 221 -13.22 1.72 14.26
CA GLY A 221 -12.23 1.48 13.21
C GLY A 221 -10.77 1.38 13.69
N LYS A 222 -10.51 1.52 14.99
CA LYS A 222 -9.16 1.41 15.55
C LYS A 222 -8.68 -0.04 15.54
N ARG A 223 -7.43 -0.27 15.11
CA ARG A 223 -6.78 -1.59 15.06
C ARG A 223 -6.61 -2.18 16.44
N ILE A 224 -7.08 -3.41 16.62
CA ILE A 224 -6.93 -4.19 17.87
C ILE A 224 -5.80 -5.20 17.70
N LYS A 225 -5.90 -6.06 16.69
CA LYS A 225 -4.98 -7.19 16.47
C LYS A 225 -4.79 -7.45 14.99
N GLN A 226 -3.56 -7.82 14.62
CA GLN A 226 -3.25 -8.34 13.29
C GLN A 226 -3.58 -9.83 13.25
N ILE A 227 -4.38 -10.23 12.26
CA ILE A 227 -4.88 -11.62 12.14
C ILE A 227 -4.10 -12.38 11.07
N GLN A 228 -3.86 -11.74 9.93
CA GLN A 228 -3.25 -12.40 8.77
C GLN A 228 -2.35 -11.42 8.02
N VAL A 229 -1.22 -11.94 7.55
CA VAL A 229 -0.32 -11.23 6.62
C VAL A 229 -0.09 -12.12 5.42
N ASN A 230 -0.24 -11.52 4.24
CA ASN A 230 0.23 -12.08 2.98
C ASN A 230 1.14 -11.05 2.34
N GLN A 231 2.40 -11.37 2.17
CA GLN A 231 3.41 -10.44 1.61
C GLN A 231 3.20 -10.18 0.11
N GLY A 232 2.32 -10.96 -0.55
CA GLY A 232 2.21 -10.93 -2.00
C GLY A 232 3.36 -11.69 -2.68
N LYS A 233 3.57 -11.41 -3.97
CA LYS A 233 4.69 -12.00 -4.71
C LYS A 233 5.54 -10.92 -5.34
N VAL A 234 6.85 -11.09 -5.25
CA VAL A 234 7.84 -10.24 -5.92
C VAL A 234 7.61 -10.28 -7.44
N GLY A 235 7.79 -9.16 -8.08
CA GLY A 235 7.67 -9.06 -9.54
C GLY A 235 8.70 -9.92 -10.27
N LYS A 236 8.40 -10.23 -11.53
CA LYS A 236 9.31 -11.00 -12.37
C LYS A 236 10.59 -10.21 -12.62
N SER A 237 11.74 -10.83 -12.40
CA SER A 237 13.04 -10.26 -12.76
C SER A 237 13.33 -10.51 -14.24
N PHE A 238 14.03 -9.57 -14.86
CA PHE A 238 14.39 -9.62 -16.28
C PHE A 238 15.88 -9.51 -16.45
N LYS A 239 16.41 -10.29 -17.37
CA LYS A 239 17.77 -10.21 -17.86
C LYS A 239 17.78 -9.53 -19.22
N THR A 240 18.66 -8.56 -19.38
CA THR A 240 18.86 -7.83 -20.66
C THR A 240 20.10 -8.35 -21.38
N THR A 241 20.27 -7.95 -22.61
CA THR A 241 21.48 -8.21 -23.40
C THR A 241 22.55 -7.14 -23.18
N LEU A 242 22.24 -6.10 -22.41
CA LEU A 242 23.17 -5.02 -22.11
C LEU A 242 24.34 -5.53 -21.26
N ASP A 243 25.54 -5.05 -21.58
CA ASP A 243 26.72 -5.16 -20.73
C ASP A 243 26.89 -3.85 -19.97
N PHE A 244 26.77 -3.91 -18.65
CA PHE A 244 26.79 -2.72 -17.78
C PHE A 244 28.15 -1.98 -17.85
N GLU A 245 29.25 -2.69 -17.92
CA GLU A 245 30.59 -2.08 -17.99
C GLU A 245 30.83 -1.38 -19.32
N VAL A 246 30.44 -2.04 -20.43
CA VAL A 246 30.50 -1.43 -21.77
C VAL A 246 29.57 -0.23 -21.88
N GLN A 247 28.37 -0.32 -21.29
CA GLN A 247 27.41 0.77 -21.25
C GLN A 247 27.96 1.99 -20.52
N LYS A 248 28.56 1.77 -19.34
CA LYS A 248 29.17 2.83 -18.52
C LYS A 248 30.36 3.46 -19.24
N PHE A 249 31.26 2.65 -19.75
CA PHE A 249 32.44 3.12 -20.51
C PHE A 249 32.01 3.95 -21.73
N THR A 250 31.05 3.47 -22.52
CA THR A 250 30.53 4.20 -23.67
C THR A 250 29.90 5.52 -23.29
N SER A 251 29.15 5.55 -22.18
CA SER A 251 28.53 6.77 -21.65
C SER A 251 29.58 7.82 -21.23
N GLU A 252 30.68 7.38 -20.60
CA GLU A 252 31.78 8.26 -20.21
C GLU A 252 32.50 8.86 -21.42
N LEU A 253 32.71 8.07 -22.47
CA LEU A 253 33.39 8.54 -23.71
C LEU A 253 32.62 9.65 -24.44
N VAL A 254 31.28 9.62 -24.37
CA VAL A 254 30.43 10.59 -25.10
C VAL A 254 29.83 11.67 -24.21
N LYS A 255 30.19 11.72 -22.93
CA LYS A 255 29.59 12.58 -21.92
C LYS A 255 29.53 14.06 -22.31
N ASP A 256 30.56 14.55 -22.99
CA ASP A 256 30.68 15.99 -23.38
C ASP A 256 30.36 16.24 -24.85
N LYS A 257 29.71 15.29 -25.52
CA LYS A 257 29.41 15.37 -26.95
C LYS A 257 27.95 15.02 -27.21
N ALA A 258 27.26 15.86 -27.96
CA ALA A 258 25.91 15.54 -28.44
C ALA A 258 26.00 14.37 -29.45
N SER A 259 25.78 13.16 -28.98
CA SER A 259 25.97 11.93 -29.79
C SER A 259 25.13 10.77 -29.28
N SER A 260 24.94 9.79 -30.14
CA SER A 260 24.38 8.51 -29.76
C SER A 260 25.24 7.37 -30.26
N VAL A 261 25.38 6.34 -29.44
CA VAL A 261 26.17 5.14 -29.75
C VAL A 261 25.30 3.92 -29.52
N CYS A 262 25.32 3.01 -30.51
CA CYS A 262 24.71 1.69 -30.40
C CYS A 262 25.76 0.63 -30.72
N VAL A 263 26.01 -0.27 -29.77
CA VAL A 263 26.88 -1.43 -29.93
C VAL A 263 26.00 -2.66 -30.02
N MET A 264 26.11 -3.38 -31.08
CA MET A 264 25.29 -4.56 -31.40
C MET A 264 26.16 -5.76 -31.78
N ASP A 265 25.80 -6.93 -31.27
CA ASP A 265 26.37 -8.19 -31.70
C ASP A 265 25.87 -8.52 -33.12
N ILE A 266 26.80 -8.72 -34.05
CA ILE A 266 26.49 -8.95 -35.44
C ILE A 266 25.94 -10.36 -35.73
N TYR A 267 26.11 -11.31 -34.82
CA TYR A 267 25.69 -12.69 -35.01
C TYR A 267 24.23 -12.92 -34.62
N ASN A 268 23.79 -12.30 -33.53
CA ASN A 268 22.45 -12.52 -32.97
C ASN A 268 21.57 -11.24 -32.95
N GLY A 269 22.18 -10.06 -33.19
CA GLY A 269 21.49 -8.79 -33.19
C GLY A 269 21.23 -8.23 -31.81
N ASP A 270 21.83 -8.78 -30.73
CA ASP A 270 21.68 -8.31 -29.39
C ASP A 270 22.34 -6.93 -29.18
N ILE A 271 21.64 -6.06 -28.50
CA ILE A 271 22.18 -4.75 -28.14
C ILE A 271 23.01 -4.90 -26.86
N VAL A 272 24.31 -4.70 -27.01
CA VAL A 272 25.30 -4.76 -25.92
C VAL A 272 25.38 -3.42 -25.18
N SER A 273 25.35 -2.31 -25.92
CA SER A 273 25.33 -0.96 -25.33
C SER A 273 24.52 -0.01 -26.21
N LEU A 274 23.76 0.86 -25.55
CA LEU A 274 22.98 1.91 -26.20
C LEU A 274 23.06 3.17 -25.36
N VAL A 275 23.72 4.21 -25.87
CA VAL A 275 23.95 5.46 -25.16
C VAL A 275 23.45 6.64 -25.98
N SER A 276 22.85 7.60 -25.30
CA SER A 276 22.49 8.89 -25.89
C SER A 276 22.95 9.99 -24.93
N SER A 277 23.79 10.90 -25.43
CA SER A 277 24.25 12.08 -24.70
C SER A 277 23.72 13.33 -25.37
N PRO A 278 23.17 14.30 -24.60
CA PRO A 278 22.60 15.55 -25.13
C PRO A 278 23.64 16.50 -25.69
#